data_00c582259371f9b7936c17435df2a547
#
_entry.id   00c582259371f9b7936c17435df2a547
#
_cell.length_a   1.000
_cell.length_b   1.000
_cell.length_c   1.000
_cell.angle_alpha   90.00
_cell.angle_beta   90.00
_cell.angle_gamma   90.00
#
_symmetry.space_group_name_H-M   'P 1'
#
loop_
_entity.id
_entity.type
_entity.pdbx_description
1 polymer ?
#
loop_
_entity_poly.entity_id
_entity_poly.type
_entity_poly.pdbx_seq_one_letter_code
_entity_poly.pdbx_strand_id
1 'polypeptide(L)'
;DYFFEAAGPGCTYVLKQQPLQKFKRFLTKNWEVNNCIDSHDWLIYAFFRSRKMPWRIDSTSLMLYRQHESNQVGSNFGFLAYLKRIKLIRNGWYRSEVRKISEAIGIGDDEFNLDTWFLIKNFRQ
;
A
#
# COMPACT_ATOMS: atom_id res chain seq x y z
N ASP A 1 -9.07 -10.53 1.74
CA ASP A 1 -9.03 -10.06 3.13
C ASP A 1 -7.71 -9.38 3.53
N TYR A 2 -6.63 -9.47 2.75
CA TYR A 2 -5.30 -9.02 3.17
C TYR A 2 -4.58 -8.21 2.08
N PHE A 3 -5.31 -7.62 1.13
CA PHE A 3 -4.69 -6.91 0.01
C PHE A 3 -4.04 -5.58 0.40
N PHE A 4 -4.46 -5.00 1.51
CA PHE A 4 -4.02 -3.70 1.98
C PHE A 4 -3.31 -3.75 3.35
N GLU A 5 -2.80 -4.91 3.75
CA GLU A 5 -1.91 -4.99 4.89
C GLU A 5 -0.60 -4.25 4.61
N ALA A 6 -0.06 -3.63 5.64
CA ALA A 6 1.25 -2.99 5.55
C ALA A 6 2.34 -4.07 5.52
N ALA A 7 2.86 -4.35 4.34
CA ALA A 7 3.95 -5.30 4.16
C ALA A 7 5.35 -4.71 4.44
N GLY A 8 5.39 -3.53 5.04
CA GLY A 8 6.61 -2.77 5.30
C GLY A 8 6.96 -1.78 4.17
N PRO A 9 8.07 -1.03 4.31
CA PRO A 9 8.52 -0.08 3.29
C PRO A 9 8.94 -0.80 2.00
N GLY A 10 8.55 -0.26 0.84
CA GLY A 10 8.84 -0.87 -0.46
C GLY A 10 10.32 -1.11 -0.75
N CYS A 11 11.20 -0.31 -0.17
CA CYS A 11 12.66 -0.51 -0.28
C CYS A 11 13.15 -1.82 0.37
N THR A 12 12.32 -2.52 1.15
CA THR A 12 12.64 -3.83 1.75
C THR A 12 12.15 -5.01 0.92
N TYR A 13 11.41 -4.77 -0.17
CA TYR A 13 10.82 -5.84 -0.96
C TYR A 13 11.85 -6.55 -1.83
N VAL A 14 11.92 -7.85 -1.71
CA VAL A 14 12.73 -8.73 -2.56
C VAL A 14 11.80 -9.55 -3.44
N LEU A 15 11.86 -9.31 -4.75
CA LEU A 15 10.99 -9.95 -5.72
C LEU A 15 11.77 -10.93 -6.59
N LYS A 16 11.26 -12.14 -6.75
CA LYS A 16 11.80 -13.10 -7.71
C LYS A 16 11.58 -12.60 -9.14
N GLN A 17 12.46 -12.96 -10.06
CA GLN A 17 12.45 -12.48 -11.44
C GLN A 17 11.13 -12.72 -12.17
N GLN A 18 10.56 -13.92 -12.11
CA GLN A 18 9.31 -14.22 -12.82
C GLN A 18 8.11 -13.39 -12.32
N PRO A 19 7.82 -13.34 -10.99
CA PRO A 19 6.79 -12.44 -10.47
C PRO A 19 7.04 -10.97 -10.81
N LEU A 20 8.29 -10.50 -10.73
CA LEU A 20 8.65 -9.12 -11.12
C LEU A 20 8.32 -8.83 -12.59
N GLN A 21 8.58 -9.76 -13.51
CA GLN A 21 8.24 -9.58 -14.93
C GLN A 21 6.71 -9.52 -15.14
N LYS A 22 5.92 -10.28 -14.37
CA LYS A 22 4.45 -10.18 -14.42
C LYS A 22 3.98 -8.80 -13.93
N PHE A 23 4.55 -8.32 -12.85
CA PHE A 23 4.24 -6.99 -12.31
C PHE A 23 4.65 -5.88 -13.30
N LYS A 24 5.83 -5.96 -13.90
CA LYS A 24 6.28 -5.00 -14.93
C LYS A 24 5.30 -4.94 -16.12
N ARG A 25 4.85 -6.08 -16.63
CA ARG A 25 3.84 -6.12 -17.71
C ARG A 25 2.51 -5.49 -17.28
N PHE A 26 2.09 -5.73 -16.05
CA PHE A 26 0.89 -5.11 -15.49
C PHE A 26 1.03 -3.58 -15.43
N LEU A 27 2.16 -3.07 -14.95
CA LEU A 27 2.42 -1.62 -14.90
C LEU A 27 2.40 -0.99 -16.29
N THR A 28 3.09 -1.60 -17.26
CA THR A 28 3.18 -1.08 -18.64
C THR A 28 1.84 -1.09 -19.36
N LYS A 29 1.05 -2.14 -19.17
CA LYS A 29 -0.26 -2.27 -19.84
C LYS A 29 -1.27 -1.22 -19.35
N ASN A 30 -1.20 -0.83 -18.10
CA ASN A 30 -2.15 0.09 -17.45
C ASN A 30 -1.42 1.33 -16.90
N TRP A 31 -0.44 1.84 -17.65
CA TRP A 31 0.46 2.89 -17.16
C TRP A 31 -0.28 4.14 -16.68
N GLU A 32 -1.26 4.62 -17.41
CA GLU A 32 -2.00 5.83 -17.07
C GLU A 32 -2.73 5.70 -15.72
N VAL A 33 -3.36 4.56 -15.47
CA VAL A 33 -4.05 4.28 -14.21
C VAL A 33 -3.06 4.08 -13.07
N ASN A 34 -2.03 3.28 -13.29
CA ASN A 34 -1.04 2.95 -12.26
C ASN A 34 -0.20 4.16 -11.85
N ASN A 35 0.06 5.09 -12.78
CA ASN A 35 0.84 6.32 -12.51
C ASN A 35 0.08 7.32 -11.62
N CYS A 36 -1.23 7.16 -11.45
CA CYS A 36 -2.05 7.96 -10.55
C CYS A 36 -2.07 7.43 -9.10
N ILE A 37 -1.40 6.31 -8.84
CA ILE A 37 -1.33 5.67 -7.51
C ILE A 37 -0.09 6.18 -6.78
N ASP A 38 -0.31 6.85 -5.65
CA ASP A 38 0.79 7.41 -4.84
C ASP A 38 1.48 6.33 -4.00
N SER A 39 0.70 5.33 -3.55
CA SER A 39 1.18 4.26 -2.65
C SER A 39 1.69 3.05 -3.43
N HIS A 40 2.88 3.17 -4.04
CA HIS A 40 3.49 2.07 -4.80
C HIS A 40 3.72 0.80 -3.97
N ASP A 41 4.01 0.93 -2.68
CA ASP A 41 4.20 -0.20 -1.77
C ASP A 41 2.91 -1.03 -1.64
N TRP A 42 1.77 -0.35 -1.50
CA TRP A 42 0.47 -1.00 -1.44
C TRP A 42 0.10 -1.62 -2.79
N LEU A 43 0.37 -0.94 -3.90
CA LEU A 43 0.10 -1.47 -5.24
C LEU A 43 0.87 -2.77 -5.48
N ILE A 44 2.17 -2.80 -5.15
CA ILE A 44 2.98 -4.01 -5.28
C ILE A 44 2.36 -5.14 -4.45
N TYR A 45 2.14 -4.91 -3.17
CA TYR A 45 1.58 -5.93 -2.27
C TYR A 45 0.23 -6.44 -2.76
N ALA A 46 -0.70 -5.52 -3.04
CA ALA A 46 -2.04 -5.86 -3.52
C ALA A 46 -2.01 -6.64 -4.83
N PHE A 47 -1.15 -6.27 -5.79
CA PHE A 47 -0.97 -7.01 -7.04
C PHE A 47 -0.56 -8.47 -6.80
N PHE A 48 0.41 -8.70 -5.92
CA PHE A 48 0.88 -10.06 -5.64
C PHE A 48 -0.19 -10.88 -4.89
N ARG A 49 -0.87 -10.26 -3.92
CA ARG A 49 -1.92 -10.93 -3.13
C ARG A 49 -3.16 -11.25 -3.95
N SER A 50 -3.62 -10.34 -4.80
CA SER A 50 -4.78 -10.57 -5.68
C SER A 50 -4.58 -11.76 -6.65
N ARG A 51 -3.32 -12.05 -6.97
CA ARG A 51 -2.95 -13.19 -7.84
C ARG A 51 -2.55 -14.44 -7.07
N LYS A 52 -2.83 -14.47 -5.75
CA LYS A 52 -2.48 -15.60 -4.85
C LYS A 52 -1.00 -15.97 -4.91
N MET A 53 -0.14 -15.01 -5.23
CA MET A 53 1.30 -15.24 -5.20
C MET A 53 1.79 -15.27 -3.75
N PRO A 54 2.69 -16.19 -3.38
CA PRO A 54 3.18 -16.30 -2.02
C PRO A 54 3.96 -15.02 -1.64
N TRP A 55 3.64 -14.49 -0.46
CA TRP A 55 4.34 -13.36 0.15
C TRP A 55 4.80 -13.76 1.55
N ARG A 56 6.07 -13.56 1.83
CA ARG A 56 6.66 -13.87 3.15
C ARG A 56 7.14 -12.57 3.78
N ILE A 57 6.73 -12.32 5.00
CA ILE A 57 7.26 -11.25 5.84
C ILE A 57 8.29 -11.87 6.77
N ASP A 58 9.52 -11.36 6.73
CA ASP A 58 10.57 -11.74 7.67
C ASP A 58 10.41 -10.89 8.93
N SER A 59 10.33 -11.55 10.09
CA SER A 59 10.23 -10.86 11.38
C SER A 59 11.56 -10.26 11.85
N THR A 60 12.65 -10.62 11.20
CA THR A 60 13.98 -10.12 11.54
C THR A 60 14.18 -8.73 10.95
N SER A 61 14.38 -7.74 11.79
CA SER A 61 14.71 -6.39 11.34
C SER A 61 16.17 -6.31 10.91
N LEU A 62 16.40 -6.31 9.60
CA LEU A 62 17.75 -6.25 9.02
C LEU A 62 18.12 -4.85 8.49
N MET A 63 17.26 -3.86 8.71
CA MET A 63 17.47 -2.52 8.17
C MET A 63 17.21 -1.44 9.21
N LEU A 64 18.11 -0.47 9.26
CA LEU A 64 17.89 0.79 9.96
C LEU A 64 17.24 1.80 9.00
N TYR A 65 15.97 2.05 9.18
CA TYR A 65 15.22 3.00 8.34
C TYR A 65 15.41 4.43 8.85
N ARG A 66 16.13 5.25 8.08
CA ARG A 66 16.35 6.66 8.42
C ARG A 66 15.06 7.45 8.24
N GLN A 67 14.61 8.07 9.32
CA GLN A 67 13.47 8.99 9.29
C GLN A 67 13.97 10.41 8.94
N HIS A 68 13.31 11.07 7.98
CA HIS A 68 13.53 12.47 7.67
C HIS A 68 12.20 13.16 7.35
N GLU A 69 12.20 14.49 7.44
CA GLU A 69 10.97 15.30 7.35
C GLU A 69 10.26 15.22 6.00
N SER A 70 10.99 14.89 4.93
CA SER A 70 10.45 14.74 3.57
C SER A 70 9.85 13.37 3.27
N ASN A 71 9.83 12.43 4.22
CA ASN A 71 9.15 11.16 4.02
C ASN A 71 7.64 11.37 3.85
N GLN A 72 7.03 10.82 2.81
CA GLN A 72 5.59 10.96 2.53
C GLN A 72 4.74 10.45 3.70
N VAL A 73 5.10 9.32 4.27
CA VAL A 73 4.56 8.82 5.52
C VAL A 73 5.62 9.00 6.59
N GLY A 74 5.77 10.24 7.07
CA GLY A 74 6.82 10.65 8.00
C GLY A 74 6.88 9.85 9.30
N SER A 75 7.81 10.22 10.18
CA SER A 75 8.05 9.55 11.47
C SER A 75 6.75 9.20 12.18
N ASN A 76 6.62 7.95 12.58
CA ASN A 76 5.42 7.45 13.27
C ASN A 76 5.24 8.05 14.68
N PHE A 77 6.13 8.94 15.10
CA PHE A 77 6.16 9.52 16.43
C PHE A 77 5.94 11.04 16.38
N GLY A 78 5.08 11.51 17.26
CA GLY A 78 4.84 12.91 17.51
C GLY A 78 3.45 13.43 17.09
N PHE A 79 3.04 14.50 17.73
CA PHE A 79 1.73 15.13 17.53
C PHE A 79 1.50 15.60 16.08
N LEU A 80 2.53 16.09 15.40
CA LEU A 80 2.46 16.53 14.00
C LEU A 80 2.21 15.36 13.04
N ALA A 81 2.80 14.19 13.28
CA ALA A 81 2.54 12.98 12.48
C ALA A 81 1.08 12.52 12.65
N TYR A 82 0.56 12.59 13.85
CA TYR A 82 -0.84 12.30 14.14
C TYR A 82 -1.79 13.25 13.39
N LEU A 83 -1.52 14.55 13.42
CA LEU A 83 -2.32 15.55 12.69
C LEU A 83 -2.28 15.34 11.17
N LYS A 84 -1.11 15.01 10.60
CA LYS A 84 -1.00 14.66 9.17
C LYS A 84 -1.89 13.46 8.82
N ARG A 85 -1.89 12.42 9.63
CA ARG A 85 -2.74 11.23 9.41
C ARG A 85 -4.22 11.55 9.47
N ILE A 86 -4.65 12.31 10.49
CA ILE A 86 -6.05 12.76 10.58
C ILE A 86 -6.44 13.55 9.34
N LYS A 87 -5.57 14.44 8.86
CA LYS A 87 -5.82 15.21 7.63
C LYS A 87 -6.00 14.30 6.43
N LEU A 88 -5.15 13.27 6.25
CA LEU A 88 -5.24 12.30 5.16
C LEU A 88 -6.54 11.47 5.24
N ILE A 89 -6.95 11.08 6.46
CA ILE A 89 -8.23 10.37 6.69
C ILE A 89 -9.41 11.28 6.32
N ARG A 90 -9.42 12.52 6.83
CA ARG A 90 -10.52 13.48 6.56
C ARG A 90 -10.64 13.86 5.09
N ASN A 91 -9.51 14.00 4.41
CA ASN A 91 -9.48 14.29 2.97
C ASN A 91 -9.81 13.06 2.09
N GLY A 92 -10.06 11.89 2.69
CA GLY A 92 -10.39 10.68 1.96
C GLY A 92 -9.24 10.09 1.14
N TRP A 93 -7.99 10.52 1.37
CA TRP A 93 -6.83 10.07 0.61
C TRP A 93 -6.66 8.55 0.66
N TYR A 94 -6.74 7.95 1.84
CA TYR A 94 -6.64 6.50 2.01
C TYR A 94 -7.72 5.75 1.21
N ARG A 95 -8.96 6.24 1.27
CA ARG A 95 -10.08 5.65 0.52
C ARG A 95 -9.86 5.76 -1.00
N SER A 96 -9.36 6.92 -1.45
CA SER A 96 -9.01 7.14 -2.86
C SER A 96 -7.92 6.19 -3.32
N GLU A 97 -6.84 6.02 -2.54
CA GLU A 97 -5.74 5.11 -2.89
C GLU A 97 -6.19 3.65 -2.93
N VAL A 98 -6.96 3.20 -1.93
CA VAL A 98 -7.50 1.83 -1.92
C VAL A 98 -8.38 1.59 -3.15
N ARG A 99 -9.26 2.55 -3.52
CA ARG A 99 -10.11 2.43 -4.72
C ARG A 99 -9.27 2.34 -5.99
N LYS A 100 -8.32 3.26 -6.20
CA LYS A 100 -7.44 3.24 -7.38
C LYS A 100 -6.71 1.91 -7.51
N ILE A 101 -6.17 1.39 -6.41
CA ILE A 101 -5.45 0.11 -6.40
C ILE A 101 -6.41 -1.04 -6.70
N SER A 102 -7.61 -1.06 -6.11
CA SER A 102 -8.63 -2.10 -6.35
C SER A 102 -9.04 -2.14 -7.82
N GLU A 103 -9.33 -0.99 -8.42
CA GLU A 103 -9.62 -0.85 -9.84
C GLU A 103 -8.46 -1.35 -10.71
N ALA A 104 -7.24 -0.93 -10.39
CA ALA A 104 -6.04 -1.33 -11.14
C ALA A 104 -5.81 -2.84 -11.13
N ILE A 105 -6.01 -3.51 -10.00
CA ILE A 105 -5.82 -4.97 -9.87
C ILE A 105 -7.04 -5.80 -10.32
N GLY A 106 -8.16 -5.13 -10.67
CA GLY A 106 -9.39 -5.75 -11.17
C GLY A 106 -10.28 -6.34 -10.09
N ILE A 107 -10.27 -5.76 -8.89
CA ILE A 107 -11.16 -6.12 -7.79
C ILE A 107 -12.28 -5.09 -7.74
N GLY A 108 -13.53 -5.54 -7.84
CA GLY A 108 -14.71 -4.65 -7.79
C GLY A 108 -14.94 -4.03 -6.42
N ASP A 109 -15.59 -2.87 -6.40
CA ASP A 109 -15.95 -2.13 -5.17
C ASP A 109 -16.83 -2.95 -4.20
N ASP A 110 -17.58 -3.92 -4.71
CA ASP A 110 -18.50 -4.77 -3.93
C ASP A 110 -17.76 -5.74 -2.98
N GLU A 111 -16.49 -6.00 -3.22
CA GLU A 111 -15.65 -6.88 -2.40
C GLU A 111 -15.03 -6.16 -1.19
N PHE A 112 -15.06 -4.83 -1.18
CA PHE A 112 -14.50 -4.00 -0.11
C PHE A 112 -15.56 -3.11 0.52
N ASN A 113 -16.01 -3.46 1.70
CA ASN A 113 -16.73 -2.53 2.57
C ASN A 113 -15.74 -1.46 3.07
N LEU A 114 -15.56 -0.40 2.26
CA LEU A 114 -14.68 0.74 2.56
C LEU A 114 -15.30 1.67 3.60
N ASP A 115 -15.99 1.10 4.59
CA ASP A 115 -16.53 1.89 5.67
C ASP A 115 -15.39 2.55 6.45
N THR A 116 -15.53 3.84 6.71
CA THR A 116 -14.52 4.65 7.42
C THR A 116 -14.14 4.02 8.77
N TRP A 117 -15.08 3.29 9.38
CA TRP A 117 -14.90 2.54 10.62
C TRP A 117 -13.94 1.35 10.46
N PHE A 118 -14.02 0.62 9.34
CA PHE A 118 -13.15 -0.50 9.05
C PHE A 118 -11.69 -0.03 8.87
N LEU A 119 -11.49 1.09 8.17
CA LEU A 119 -10.16 1.69 8.00
C LEU A 119 -9.57 2.12 9.35
N ILE A 120 -10.33 2.79 10.21
CA ILE A 120 -9.87 3.25 11.52
C ILE A 120 -9.48 2.08 12.43
N LYS A 121 -10.26 0.98 12.40
CA LYS A 121 -10.04 -0.19 13.26
C LYS A 121 -8.77 -0.97 12.87
N ASN A 122 -8.39 -0.97 11.59
CA ASN A 122 -7.25 -1.72 11.08
C ASN A 122 -5.96 -0.88 10.97
N PHE A 123 -6.02 0.42 11.23
CA PHE A 123 -4.85 1.31 11.27
C PHE A 123 -4.06 1.28 12.59
N ARG A 124 -4.32 0.33 13.47
CA ARG A 124 -3.66 0.21 14.78
C ARG A 124 -2.37 -0.63 14.78
N GLN A 125 -1.75 -0.82 13.62
CA GLN A 125 -0.42 -1.45 13.61
C GLN A 125 0.64 -0.48 13.12
#